data_342e23dbe8cfc152b3cf8d867dbfe641
#
_entry.id   342e23dbe8cfc152b3cf8d867dbfe641
#
_cell.length_a   1.000
_cell.length_b   1.000
_cell.length_c   1.000
_cell.angle_alpha   90.00
_cell.angle_beta   90.00
_cell.angle_gamma   90.00
#
_symmetry.space_group_name_H-M   'P 1'
#
loop_
_entity.id
_entity.type
_entity.pdbx_description
1 polymer ?
#
loop_
_entity_poly.entity_id
_entity_poly.type
_entity_poly.pdbx_seq_one_letter_code
_entity_poly.pdbx_strand_id
1 'polypeptide(L)'
;VLSLFPGIGLLDMAFEQEGFCVVRGPDLLWGGDIKTFHPPAGKFDGVIGGPPCQRFSRLANLVRHVYGEEKVAADLIPEYVRCVSEAAPRWFLMEEVPEAPPPIVEGYVVRERLIRDVWVGGHTSRLRRFSFGTRDGRALAVEELVLHCPNPLPAVLASGGRWVPVAIGGGGSAKKTRRPNGAERSGYIMGAKTQRYFREAVSAQGLPESFDLPGMTVAAKIHAIGNGVPIAMGRAVAKAVRESLNHA
;
A
#
# COMPACT_ATOMS: atom_id res chain seq x y z
N VAL A 1 -8.70 16.85 1.33
CA VAL A 1 -7.42 16.14 1.34
C VAL A 1 -6.97 15.90 -0.09
N LEU A 2 -5.70 16.15 -0.40
CA LEU A 2 -5.10 15.80 -1.70
C LEU A 2 -4.53 14.37 -1.62
N SER A 3 -4.88 13.51 -2.57
CA SER A 3 -4.31 12.17 -2.70
C SER A 3 -3.27 12.16 -3.83
N LEU A 4 -2.04 11.82 -3.51
CA LEU A 4 -0.94 11.64 -4.46
C LEU A 4 -0.70 10.15 -4.71
N PHE A 5 -0.44 9.77 -5.96
CA PHE A 5 -0.32 8.37 -6.36
C PHE A 5 -1.56 7.53 -6.00
N PRO A 6 -2.79 8.01 -6.33
CA PRO A 6 -4.03 7.35 -5.90
C PRO A 6 -4.19 5.92 -6.43
N GLY A 7 -3.55 5.56 -7.53
CA GLY A 7 -3.78 4.28 -8.18
C GLY A 7 -5.26 4.10 -8.53
N ILE A 8 -5.86 3.00 -8.06
CA ILE A 8 -7.31 2.77 -8.19
C ILE A 8 -8.12 3.37 -7.03
N GLY A 9 -7.48 4.11 -6.12
CA GLY A 9 -8.14 4.87 -5.06
C GLY A 9 -8.55 4.07 -3.83
N LEU A 10 -7.86 2.96 -3.48
CA LEU A 10 -8.25 2.18 -2.29
C LEU A 10 -8.03 2.96 -0.98
N LEU A 11 -6.93 3.70 -0.88
CA LEU A 11 -6.68 4.57 0.27
C LEU A 11 -7.69 5.73 0.30
N ASP A 12 -8.01 6.31 -0.87
CA ASP A 12 -9.00 7.38 -1.02
C ASP A 12 -10.36 6.92 -0.54
N MET A 13 -10.83 5.75 -1.02
CA MET A 13 -12.12 5.16 -0.59
C MET A 13 -12.19 4.98 0.92
N ALA A 14 -11.09 4.54 1.54
CA ALA A 14 -11.02 4.37 2.99
C ALA A 14 -11.13 5.72 3.72
N PHE A 15 -10.47 6.77 3.23
CA PHE A 15 -10.56 8.12 3.77
C PHE A 15 -11.96 8.73 3.56
N GLU A 16 -12.55 8.55 2.37
CA GLU A 16 -13.92 8.99 2.07
C GLU A 16 -14.94 8.32 3.01
N GLN A 17 -14.81 7.01 3.28
CA GLN A 17 -15.65 6.29 4.23
C GLN A 17 -15.53 6.81 5.67
N GLU A 18 -14.40 7.39 6.02
CA GLU A 18 -14.17 8.04 7.33
C GLU A 18 -14.50 9.55 7.32
N GLY A 19 -15.15 10.04 6.27
CA GLY A 19 -15.71 11.40 6.19
C GLY A 19 -14.75 12.46 5.65
N PHE A 20 -13.65 12.10 5.05
CA PHE A 20 -12.78 13.05 4.36
C PHE A 20 -13.27 13.33 2.93
N CYS A 21 -13.16 14.58 2.50
CA CYS A 21 -13.31 14.93 1.09
C CYS A 21 -11.95 14.76 0.39
N VAL A 22 -11.85 13.81 -0.53
CA VAL A 22 -10.59 13.47 -1.20
C VAL A 22 -10.58 13.98 -2.64
N VAL A 23 -9.54 14.71 -2.99
CA VAL A 23 -9.25 15.15 -4.36
C VAL A 23 -8.08 14.34 -4.88
N ARG A 24 -8.29 13.62 -5.97
CA ARG A 24 -7.25 12.78 -6.57
C ARG A 24 -6.29 13.63 -7.39
N GLY A 25 -5.02 13.52 -7.07
CA GLY A 25 -3.91 14.07 -7.81
C GLY A 25 -3.43 13.15 -8.93
N PRO A 26 -2.22 13.39 -9.47
CA PRO A 26 -1.71 12.64 -10.60
C PRO A 26 -1.33 11.20 -10.25
N ASP A 27 -1.54 10.30 -11.22
CA ASP A 27 -1.06 8.93 -11.22
C ASP A 27 -0.85 8.48 -12.67
N LEU A 28 0.26 7.79 -12.93
CA LEU A 28 0.60 7.29 -14.26
C LEU A 28 -0.45 6.32 -14.82
N LEU A 29 -1.19 5.64 -13.94
CA LEU A 29 -2.30 4.76 -14.34
C LEU A 29 -3.39 5.53 -15.12
N TRP A 30 -3.54 6.82 -14.82
CA TRP A 30 -4.53 7.70 -15.41
C TRP A 30 -3.91 8.79 -16.32
N GLY A 31 -2.61 8.66 -16.63
CA GLY A 31 -1.89 9.56 -17.52
C GLY A 31 -1.35 10.84 -16.86
N GLY A 32 -1.41 10.93 -15.54
CA GLY A 32 -0.84 12.05 -14.78
C GLY A 32 0.59 11.77 -14.32
N ASP A 33 1.52 12.71 -14.51
CA ASP A 33 2.89 12.60 -13.99
C ASP A 33 3.10 13.50 -12.78
N ILE A 34 3.49 12.91 -11.65
CA ILE A 34 3.80 13.63 -10.42
C ILE A 34 4.92 14.66 -10.59
N LYS A 35 5.87 14.42 -11.48
CA LYS A 35 7.03 15.29 -11.70
C LYS A 35 6.64 16.64 -12.30
N THR A 36 5.53 16.71 -13.01
CA THR A 36 4.99 17.93 -13.62
C THR A 36 3.84 18.54 -12.86
N PHE A 37 3.40 17.88 -11.78
CA PHE A 37 2.29 18.34 -10.96
C PHE A 37 2.76 19.27 -9.85
N HIS A 38 2.13 20.44 -9.74
CA HIS A 38 2.37 21.43 -8.70
C HIS A 38 1.06 21.73 -7.95
N PRO A 39 0.88 21.21 -6.73
CA PRO A 39 -0.34 21.46 -5.97
C PRO A 39 -0.42 22.90 -5.51
N PRO A 40 -1.61 23.53 -5.53
CA PRO A 40 -1.78 24.88 -5.01
C PRO A 40 -1.59 24.93 -3.50
N ALA A 41 -0.78 25.89 -3.03
CA ALA A 41 -0.48 26.07 -1.61
C ALA A 41 -1.72 26.45 -0.79
N GLY A 42 -1.86 25.87 0.40
CA GLY A 42 -2.90 26.20 1.37
C GLY A 42 -4.34 25.85 0.96
N LYS A 43 -4.53 25.03 -0.07
CA LYS A 43 -5.87 24.60 -0.54
C LYS A 43 -6.33 23.27 0.06
N PHE A 44 -5.43 22.51 0.64
CA PHE A 44 -5.72 21.21 1.21
C PHE A 44 -5.36 21.18 2.68
N ASP A 45 -6.25 20.68 3.53
CA ASP A 45 -5.95 20.47 4.95
C ASP A 45 -4.90 19.38 5.15
N GLY A 46 -4.91 18.36 4.30
CA GLY A 46 -4.00 17.24 4.37
C GLY A 46 -3.59 16.73 2.99
N VAL A 47 -2.45 16.02 2.97
CA VAL A 47 -1.97 15.26 1.80
C VAL A 47 -1.79 13.81 2.19
N ILE A 48 -2.39 12.90 1.42
CA ILE A 48 -2.18 11.45 1.56
C ILE A 48 -1.52 10.89 0.31
N GLY A 49 -0.83 9.76 0.42
CA GLY A 49 -0.30 9.09 -0.76
C GLY A 49 0.56 7.88 -0.44
N GLY A 50 0.75 7.04 -1.47
CA GLY A 50 1.65 5.89 -1.45
C GLY A 50 2.56 5.94 -2.68
N PRO A 51 3.75 6.56 -2.61
CA PRO A 51 4.70 6.52 -3.71
C PRO A 51 4.98 5.06 -4.13
N PRO A 52 5.27 4.77 -5.41
CA PRO A 52 5.58 3.41 -5.83
C PRO A 52 6.77 2.79 -5.09
N CYS A 53 6.51 1.78 -4.27
CA CYS A 53 7.49 1.10 -3.40
C CYS A 53 8.45 0.15 -4.14
N GLN A 54 8.39 0.06 -5.46
CA GLN A 54 9.12 -0.95 -6.25
C GLN A 54 10.62 -0.91 -5.96
N ARG A 55 11.21 0.27 -5.72
CA ARG A 55 12.62 0.45 -5.39
C ARG A 55 13.03 -0.20 -4.06
N PHE A 56 12.14 -0.19 -3.08
CA PHE A 56 12.40 -0.64 -1.70
C PHE A 56 11.89 -2.06 -1.43
N SER A 57 11.20 -2.67 -2.39
CA SER A 57 10.68 -4.02 -2.23
C SER A 57 11.80 -5.08 -2.22
N ARG A 58 11.55 -6.21 -1.57
CA ARG A 58 12.49 -7.36 -1.60
C ARG A 58 12.80 -7.82 -3.02
N LEU A 59 11.86 -7.64 -3.96
CA LEU A 59 12.06 -7.96 -5.36
C LEU A 59 13.05 -7.00 -6.03
N ALA A 60 13.06 -5.73 -5.63
CA ALA A 60 14.03 -4.75 -6.14
C ALA A 60 15.47 -5.14 -5.81
N ASN A 61 15.71 -5.73 -4.63
CA ASN A 61 17.04 -6.22 -4.26
C ASN A 61 17.51 -7.35 -5.20
N LEU A 62 16.60 -8.22 -5.62
CA LEU A 62 16.90 -9.25 -6.61
C LEU A 62 17.17 -8.64 -7.99
N VAL A 63 16.33 -7.70 -8.43
CA VAL A 63 16.50 -6.98 -9.71
C VAL A 63 17.85 -6.24 -9.73
N ARG A 64 18.17 -5.53 -8.66
CA ARG A 64 19.46 -4.83 -8.49
C ARG A 64 20.64 -5.78 -8.59
N HIS A 65 20.56 -6.93 -7.93
CA HIS A 65 21.62 -7.91 -7.94
C HIS A 65 21.82 -8.60 -9.30
N VAL A 66 20.74 -8.85 -10.03
CA VAL A 66 20.77 -9.61 -11.31
C VAL A 66 20.97 -8.73 -12.53
N TYR A 67 20.34 -7.54 -12.54
CA TYR A 67 20.21 -6.68 -13.72
C TYR A 67 20.81 -5.30 -13.58
N GLY A 68 21.34 -4.94 -12.40
CA GLY A 68 21.94 -3.63 -12.13
C GLY A 68 20.95 -2.59 -11.58
N GLU A 69 21.49 -1.51 -11.00
CA GLU A 69 20.71 -0.42 -10.36
C GLU A 69 19.83 0.34 -11.36
N GLU A 70 20.26 0.45 -12.60
CA GLU A 70 19.52 1.17 -13.66
C GLU A 70 18.20 0.50 -14.05
N LYS A 71 17.99 -0.75 -13.67
CA LYS A 71 16.73 -1.50 -13.89
C LYS A 71 15.77 -1.42 -12.69
N VAL A 72 16.21 -0.80 -11.59
CA VAL A 72 15.37 -0.56 -10.43
C VAL A 72 14.49 0.66 -10.68
N ALA A 73 13.22 0.59 -10.29
CA ALA A 73 12.29 1.71 -10.43
C ALA A 73 12.81 2.98 -9.72
N ALA A 74 12.45 4.14 -10.24
CA ALA A 74 12.82 5.42 -9.65
C ALA A 74 12.25 5.56 -8.23
N ASP A 75 12.99 6.24 -7.37
CA ASP A 75 12.49 6.70 -6.07
C ASP A 75 11.61 7.93 -6.29
N LEU A 76 10.33 7.84 -5.91
CA LEU A 76 9.37 8.93 -6.02
C LEU A 76 8.99 9.54 -4.65
N ILE A 77 9.63 9.12 -3.56
CA ILE A 77 9.49 9.77 -2.25
C ILE A 77 9.92 11.26 -2.32
N PRO A 78 11.00 11.65 -3.02
CA PRO A 78 11.34 13.06 -3.19
C PRO A 78 10.24 13.89 -3.86
N GLU A 79 9.53 13.34 -4.84
CA GLU A 79 8.41 14.01 -5.48
C GLU A 79 7.19 14.15 -4.55
N TYR A 80 6.92 13.12 -3.74
CA TYR A 80 5.93 13.22 -2.68
C TYR A 80 6.26 14.36 -1.71
N VAL A 81 7.50 14.41 -1.22
CA VAL A 81 8.02 15.46 -0.31
C VAL A 81 7.89 16.85 -0.94
N ARG A 82 8.27 17.00 -2.22
CA ARG A 82 8.11 18.26 -2.96
C ARG A 82 6.65 18.71 -3.00
N CYS A 83 5.73 17.82 -3.37
CA CYS A 83 4.31 18.14 -3.42
C CYS A 83 3.74 18.51 -2.02
N VAL A 84 4.15 17.83 -0.95
CA VAL A 84 3.77 18.21 0.41
C VAL A 84 4.29 19.59 0.78
N SER A 85 5.54 19.89 0.44
CA SER A 85 6.14 21.20 0.71
C SER A 85 5.44 22.32 -0.06
N GLU A 86 5.09 22.10 -1.33
CA GLU A 86 4.36 23.06 -2.16
C GLU A 86 2.91 23.27 -1.69
N ALA A 87 2.20 22.18 -1.36
CA ALA A 87 0.82 22.24 -0.87
C ALA A 87 0.73 22.88 0.52
N ALA A 88 1.78 22.79 1.31
CA ALA A 88 1.90 23.30 2.69
C ALA A 88 0.67 22.96 3.58
N PRO A 89 0.23 21.68 3.65
CA PRO A 89 -0.95 21.28 4.38
C PRO A 89 -0.75 21.37 5.91
N ARG A 90 -1.83 21.18 6.68
CA ARG A 90 -1.73 21.08 8.15
C ARG A 90 -1.08 19.75 8.58
N TRP A 91 -1.26 18.71 7.80
CA TRP A 91 -0.75 17.36 8.03
C TRP A 91 -0.55 16.60 6.71
N PHE A 92 0.27 15.56 6.75
CA PHE A 92 0.38 14.62 5.63
C PHE A 92 0.49 13.17 6.14
N LEU A 93 0.16 12.23 5.28
CA LEU A 93 0.28 10.80 5.54
C LEU A 93 0.88 10.09 4.31
N MET A 94 2.02 9.45 4.49
CA MET A 94 2.63 8.61 3.47
C MET A 94 2.53 7.13 3.84
N GLU A 95 2.02 6.32 2.92
CA GLU A 95 2.02 4.85 3.02
C GLU A 95 3.20 4.27 2.25
N GLU A 96 3.92 3.31 2.85
CA GLU A 96 5.04 2.64 2.22
C GLU A 96 5.32 1.24 2.81
N VAL A 97 6.19 0.49 2.12
CA VAL A 97 6.75 -0.75 2.68
C VAL A 97 7.64 -0.43 3.88
N PRO A 98 7.79 -1.35 4.86
CA PRO A 98 8.59 -1.10 6.05
C PRO A 98 10.05 -0.71 5.78
N GLU A 99 10.61 -1.18 4.68
CA GLU A 99 12.00 -0.99 4.29
C GLU A 99 12.28 0.38 3.61
N ALA A 100 11.24 1.10 3.16
CA ALA A 100 11.42 2.42 2.55
C ALA A 100 11.83 3.48 3.59
N PRO A 101 12.59 4.52 3.23
CA PRO A 101 12.91 5.59 4.16
C PRO A 101 11.67 6.43 4.51
N PRO A 102 11.61 7.03 5.73
CA PRO A 102 10.57 8.01 6.04
C PRO A 102 10.74 9.28 5.22
N PRO A 103 9.65 10.00 4.93
CA PRO A 103 9.73 11.31 4.29
C PRO A 103 10.28 12.34 5.28
N ILE A 104 11.16 13.22 4.81
CA ILE A 104 11.66 14.36 5.58
C ILE A 104 11.08 15.61 4.92
N VAL A 105 10.19 16.31 5.63
CA VAL A 105 9.56 17.54 5.15
C VAL A 105 9.85 18.65 6.14
N GLU A 106 10.44 19.75 5.68
CA GLU A 106 10.78 20.89 6.52
C GLU A 106 9.54 21.46 7.23
N GLY A 107 9.66 21.75 8.51
CA GLY A 107 8.58 22.28 9.34
C GLY A 107 7.55 21.25 9.81
N TYR A 108 7.79 19.96 9.58
CA TYR A 108 6.95 18.89 10.09
C TYR A 108 7.75 17.91 10.95
N VAL A 109 7.11 17.44 12.02
CA VAL A 109 7.61 16.32 12.82
C VAL A 109 6.87 15.06 12.34
N VAL A 110 7.63 14.07 11.87
CA VAL A 110 7.09 12.84 11.34
C VAL A 110 7.09 11.75 12.40
N ARG A 111 5.96 11.08 12.57
CA ARG A 111 5.81 9.90 13.43
C ARG A 111 5.41 8.70 12.56
N GLU A 112 6.04 7.57 12.81
CA GLU A 112 5.84 6.36 12.03
C GLU A 112 5.03 5.32 12.81
N ARG A 113 4.17 4.59 12.08
CA ARG A 113 3.43 3.45 12.61
C ARG A 113 3.48 2.29 11.61
N LEU A 114 3.89 1.12 12.07
CA LEU A 114 3.74 -0.13 11.32
C LEU A 114 2.37 -0.72 11.64
N ILE A 115 1.62 -1.05 10.60
CA ILE A 115 0.28 -1.62 10.72
C ILE A 115 0.20 -2.88 9.86
N ARG A 116 -0.29 -3.96 10.47
CA ARG A 116 -0.64 -5.18 9.76
C ARG A 116 -2.15 -5.23 9.56
N ASP A 117 -2.59 -5.59 8.36
CA ASP A 117 -4.00 -5.59 7.98
C ASP A 117 -4.89 -6.37 8.96
N VAL A 118 -4.47 -7.56 9.39
CA VAL A 118 -5.20 -8.35 10.38
C VAL A 118 -5.26 -7.72 11.78
N TRP A 119 -4.39 -6.78 12.11
CA TRP A 119 -4.44 -6.10 13.42
C TRP A 119 -5.56 -5.08 13.50
N VAL A 120 -6.08 -4.66 12.37
CA VAL A 120 -7.13 -3.63 12.24
C VAL A 120 -8.42 -4.17 11.61
N GLY A 121 -8.62 -5.50 11.70
CA GLY A 121 -9.83 -6.17 11.23
C GLY A 121 -9.82 -6.55 9.76
N GLY A 122 -8.69 -6.42 9.07
CA GLY A 122 -8.53 -6.93 7.71
C GLY A 122 -8.26 -8.44 7.65
N HIS A 123 -8.04 -8.95 6.46
CA HIS A 123 -7.93 -10.39 6.21
C HIS A 123 -6.52 -10.86 5.87
N THR A 124 -5.61 -9.94 5.56
CA THR A 124 -4.30 -10.29 5.01
C THR A 124 -3.15 -10.06 6.00
N SER A 125 -2.03 -10.75 5.77
CA SER A 125 -0.78 -10.53 6.51
C SER A 125 -0.02 -9.28 6.05
N ARG A 126 -0.63 -8.41 5.20
CA ARG A 126 0.04 -7.23 4.65
C ARG A 126 0.52 -6.31 5.76
N LEU A 127 1.79 -5.94 5.73
CA LEU A 127 2.42 -5.00 6.65
C LEU A 127 2.79 -3.73 5.88
N ARG A 128 2.43 -2.57 6.41
CA ARG A 128 2.77 -1.27 5.86
C ARG A 128 3.20 -0.31 6.94
N ARG A 129 4.06 0.62 6.54
CA ARG A 129 4.43 1.77 7.35
C ARG A 129 3.61 2.98 6.91
N PHE A 130 3.06 3.67 7.89
CA PHE A 130 2.42 4.96 7.74
C PHE A 130 3.27 6.01 8.44
N SER A 131 3.72 6.99 7.67
CA SER A 131 4.47 8.14 8.17
C SER A 131 3.53 9.34 8.24
N PHE A 132 3.19 9.77 9.45
CA PHE A 132 2.28 10.87 9.70
C PHE A 132 3.07 12.12 10.11
N GLY A 133 2.96 13.18 9.34
CA GLY A 133 3.66 14.44 9.57
C GLY A 133 2.70 15.54 9.99
N THR A 134 2.98 16.17 11.12
CA THR A 134 2.28 17.37 11.62
C THR A 134 3.31 18.37 12.15
N ARG A 135 2.92 19.64 12.28
CA ARG A 135 3.82 20.67 12.80
C ARG A 135 4.10 20.52 14.29
N ASP A 136 3.15 19.97 15.04
CA ASP A 136 3.20 19.75 16.49
C ASP A 136 3.62 18.34 16.90
N GLY A 137 3.92 17.46 15.93
CA GLY A 137 4.47 16.12 16.20
C GLY A 137 3.46 15.12 16.73
N ARG A 138 2.19 15.23 16.36
CA ARG A 138 1.14 14.25 16.71
C ARG A 138 1.46 12.88 16.20
N ALA A 139 1.06 11.87 16.94
CA ALA A 139 1.16 10.47 16.57
C ALA A 139 -0.20 9.90 16.16
N LEU A 140 -0.20 8.88 15.32
CA LEU A 140 -1.39 8.10 15.01
C LEU A 140 -1.68 7.11 16.14
N ALA A 141 -2.80 7.29 16.84
CA ALA A 141 -3.34 6.31 17.79
C ALA A 141 -4.26 5.35 17.05
N VAL A 142 -3.68 4.40 16.32
CA VAL A 142 -4.44 3.38 15.60
C VAL A 142 -4.93 2.33 16.59
N GLU A 143 -6.24 2.12 16.64
CA GLU A 143 -6.85 1.06 17.42
C GLU A 143 -6.54 -0.30 16.81
N GLU A 144 -5.79 -1.12 17.53
CA GLU A 144 -5.45 -2.47 17.12
C GLU A 144 -6.40 -3.45 17.80
N LEU A 145 -7.09 -4.23 16.99
CA LEU A 145 -7.86 -5.35 17.46
C LEU A 145 -6.90 -6.50 17.78
N VAL A 146 -6.79 -6.91 19.03
CA VAL A 146 -6.04 -8.11 19.43
C VAL A 146 -6.81 -9.35 18.98
N LEU A 147 -6.97 -9.50 17.69
CA LEU A 147 -7.56 -10.68 17.11
C LEU A 147 -6.43 -11.66 16.79
N HIS A 148 -6.43 -12.78 17.50
CA HIS A 148 -5.62 -13.91 17.09
C HIS A 148 -6.18 -14.43 15.75
N CYS A 149 -5.54 -14.06 14.65
CA CYS A 149 -5.82 -14.65 13.35
C CYS A 149 -4.75 -15.72 13.08
N PRO A 150 -5.03 -17.00 13.37
CA PRO A 150 -4.03 -18.07 13.29
C PRO A 150 -3.53 -18.29 11.85
N ASN A 151 -4.37 -18.00 10.86
CA ASN A 151 -4.07 -18.20 9.44
C ASN A 151 -4.50 -16.99 8.61
N PRO A 152 -3.77 -15.85 8.67
CA PRO A 152 -4.10 -14.72 7.83
C PRO A 152 -3.88 -15.07 6.36
N LEU A 153 -4.73 -14.53 5.51
CA LEU A 153 -4.53 -14.66 4.06
C LEU A 153 -3.19 -14.02 3.66
N PRO A 154 -2.48 -14.58 2.67
CA PRO A 154 -1.32 -13.93 2.12
C PRO A 154 -1.68 -12.54 1.56
N ALA A 155 -0.76 -11.57 1.68
CA ALA A 155 -0.95 -10.27 1.06
C ALA A 155 -1.15 -10.40 -0.46
N VAL A 156 -2.10 -9.66 -0.99
CA VAL A 156 -2.28 -9.54 -2.45
C VAL A 156 -1.11 -8.77 -3.02
N LEU A 157 -0.41 -9.34 -3.98
CA LEU A 157 0.75 -8.74 -4.62
C LEU A 157 0.42 -8.25 -6.02
N ALA A 158 0.97 -7.11 -6.41
CA ALA A 158 0.83 -6.54 -7.75
C ALA A 158 1.32 -7.48 -8.86
N SER A 159 2.31 -8.34 -8.56
CA SER A 159 2.78 -9.40 -9.47
C SER A 159 1.75 -10.50 -9.74
N GLY A 160 0.62 -10.51 -9.03
CA GLY A 160 -0.37 -11.59 -9.06
C GLY A 160 0.10 -12.87 -8.38
N GLY A 161 1.22 -12.83 -7.67
CA GLY A 161 1.72 -13.93 -6.87
C GLY A 161 1.29 -13.84 -5.41
N ARG A 162 1.44 -14.94 -4.69
CA ARG A 162 1.28 -14.99 -3.23
C ARG A 162 2.36 -15.87 -2.61
N TRP A 163 2.83 -15.48 -1.47
CA TRP A 163 3.62 -16.35 -0.62
C TRP A 163 2.67 -17.30 0.11
N VAL A 164 2.78 -18.59 -0.16
CA VAL A 164 2.06 -19.60 0.62
C VAL A 164 3.08 -20.49 1.30
N PRO A 165 2.82 -20.92 2.55
CA PRO A 165 3.51 -22.08 3.09
C PRO A 165 3.22 -23.25 2.13
N VAL A 166 4.25 -23.89 1.60
CA VAL A 166 4.07 -25.05 0.73
C VAL A 166 3.66 -26.22 1.63
N ALA A 167 2.35 -26.38 1.82
CA ALA A 167 1.81 -27.64 2.32
C ALA A 167 2.06 -28.72 1.27
N ILE A 168 2.73 -29.76 1.65
CA ILE A 168 3.01 -30.92 0.80
C ILE A 168 1.70 -31.62 0.50
N GLY A 169 1.26 -31.61 -0.76
CA GLY A 169 0.15 -32.43 -1.23
C GLY A 169 -0.94 -31.69 -1.97
N GLY A 170 -0.71 -31.35 -3.22
CA GLY A 170 -1.74 -30.87 -4.14
C GLY A 170 -1.17 -30.70 -5.53
N GLY A 171 -1.61 -31.55 -6.48
CA GLY A 171 -1.08 -31.67 -7.83
C GLY A 171 -1.16 -30.39 -8.66
N GLY A 172 -0.05 -29.76 -8.81
CA GLY A 172 0.28 -28.76 -9.81
C GLY A 172 1.78 -28.83 -10.01
N SER A 173 2.25 -28.79 -11.25
CA SER A 173 3.65 -28.96 -11.65
C SER A 173 4.61 -27.95 -11.03
N ALA A 174 4.73 -27.94 -9.71
CA ALA A 174 5.84 -27.32 -9.02
C ALA A 174 6.92 -28.40 -8.89
N LYS A 175 8.03 -28.26 -9.59
CA LYS A 175 9.20 -29.12 -9.40
C LYS A 175 9.53 -29.20 -7.91
N LYS A 176 9.39 -30.41 -7.35
CA LYS A 176 9.74 -30.74 -5.97
C LYS A 176 11.19 -30.34 -5.70
N THR A 177 11.41 -29.29 -4.96
CA THR A 177 12.72 -28.97 -4.40
C THR A 177 12.66 -29.06 -2.89
N ARG A 178 12.80 -30.27 -2.37
CA ARG A 178 13.14 -30.48 -0.95
C ARG A 178 14.55 -29.97 -0.70
N ARG A 179 14.78 -29.26 0.39
CA ARG A 179 16.13 -29.07 0.92
C ARG A 179 16.65 -30.41 1.45
N PRO A 180 17.97 -30.67 1.42
CA PRO A 180 18.55 -31.89 1.94
C PRO A 180 18.24 -32.19 3.42
N ASN A 181 17.87 -31.17 4.20
CA ASN A 181 17.52 -31.25 5.64
C ASN A 181 16.05 -31.43 5.94
N GLY A 182 15.19 -31.75 4.93
CA GLY A 182 13.78 -32.01 5.14
C GLY A 182 12.89 -30.79 5.44
N ALA A 183 13.46 -29.58 5.53
CA ALA A 183 12.71 -28.36 5.84
C ALA A 183 11.81 -27.95 4.67
N GLU A 184 10.56 -27.58 4.98
CA GLU A 184 9.62 -27.04 4.00
C GLU A 184 10.10 -25.68 3.47
N ARG A 185 10.09 -25.52 2.15
CA ARG A 185 10.35 -24.21 1.54
C ARG A 185 9.03 -23.46 1.42
N SER A 186 8.96 -22.26 1.98
CA SER A 186 7.98 -21.27 1.55
C SER A 186 8.28 -20.91 0.09
N GLY A 187 7.39 -21.26 -0.81
CA GLY A 187 7.54 -21.02 -2.25
C GLY A 187 6.68 -19.84 -2.68
N TYR A 188 7.22 -19.03 -3.60
CA TYR A 188 6.42 -18.07 -4.34
C TYR A 188 5.63 -18.82 -5.41
N ILE A 189 4.30 -18.83 -5.31
CA ILE A 189 3.43 -19.34 -6.36
C ILE A 189 3.02 -18.14 -7.20
N MET A 190 3.41 -18.12 -8.47
CA MET A 190 2.83 -17.23 -9.47
C MET A 190 1.34 -17.54 -9.55
N GLY A 191 0.49 -16.66 -9.05
CA GLY A 191 -0.95 -16.79 -9.20
C GLY A 191 -1.33 -16.79 -10.67
N ALA A 192 -2.19 -17.69 -11.08
CA ALA A 192 -2.78 -17.61 -12.41
C ALA A 192 -3.50 -16.25 -12.49
N LYS A 193 -3.22 -15.46 -13.53
CA LYS A 193 -3.88 -14.18 -13.82
C LYS A 193 -5.30 -14.46 -14.33
N THR A 194 -6.13 -15.07 -13.47
CA THR A 194 -7.48 -15.53 -13.78
C THR A 194 -8.51 -14.63 -13.10
N GLN A 195 -9.71 -14.61 -13.66
CA GLN A 195 -10.85 -13.89 -13.06
C GLN A 195 -11.16 -14.39 -11.64
N ARG A 196 -10.99 -15.68 -11.36
CA ARG A 196 -11.13 -16.24 -10.03
C ARG A 196 -10.15 -15.61 -9.05
N TYR A 197 -8.86 -15.52 -9.40
CA TYR A 197 -7.86 -14.90 -8.55
C TYR A 197 -8.13 -13.40 -8.33
N PHE A 198 -8.64 -12.69 -9.35
CA PHE A 198 -9.08 -11.31 -9.20
C PHE A 198 -10.17 -11.18 -8.14
N ARG A 199 -11.20 -12.06 -8.15
CA ARG A 199 -12.27 -12.06 -7.14
C ARG A 199 -11.75 -12.39 -5.74
N GLU A 200 -10.84 -13.34 -5.62
CA GLU A 200 -10.15 -13.64 -4.35
C GLU A 200 -9.37 -12.41 -3.84
N ALA A 201 -8.70 -11.68 -4.74
CA ALA A 201 -7.99 -10.46 -4.40
C ALA A 201 -8.92 -9.32 -3.96
N VAL A 202 -10.07 -9.14 -4.63
CA VAL A 202 -11.12 -8.18 -4.25
C VAL A 202 -11.58 -8.44 -2.81
N SER A 203 -11.94 -9.68 -2.49
CA SER A 203 -12.37 -10.07 -1.14
C SER A 203 -11.26 -9.87 -0.11
N ALA A 204 -10.02 -10.28 -0.42
CA ALA A 204 -8.89 -10.15 0.49
C ALA A 204 -8.53 -8.69 0.81
N GLN A 205 -8.82 -7.75 -0.09
CA GLN A 205 -8.64 -6.31 0.13
C GLN A 205 -9.82 -5.64 0.85
N GLY A 206 -10.88 -6.40 1.17
CA GLY A 206 -12.07 -5.87 1.83
C GLY A 206 -12.98 -5.06 0.90
N LEU A 207 -12.92 -5.30 -0.41
CA LEU A 207 -13.76 -4.65 -1.40
C LEU A 207 -15.08 -5.41 -1.60
N PRO A 208 -16.16 -4.74 -2.02
CA PRO A 208 -17.44 -5.41 -2.30
C PRO A 208 -17.30 -6.40 -3.45
N GLU A 209 -18.08 -7.49 -3.44
CA GLU A 209 -18.04 -8.52 -4.49
C GLU A 209 -18.33 -7.96 -5.89
N SER A 210 -19.13 -6.89 -5.97
CA SER A 210 -19.44 -6.19 -7.21
C SER A 210 -18.30 -5.34 -7.77
N PHE A 211 -17.23 -5.14 -6.98
CA PHE A 211 -16.11 -4.30 -7.42
C PHE A 211 -15.48 -4.83 -8.70
N ASP A 212 -15.31 -3.95 -9.68
CA ASP A 212 -14.62 -4.25 -10.93
C ASP A 212 -13.87 -3.01 -11.46
N LEU A 213 -12.99 -3.25 -12.41
CA LEU A 213 -12.20 -2.24 -13.13
C LEU A 213 -12.48 -2.42 -14.64
N PRO A 214 -13.61 -1.89 -15.15
CA PRO A 214 -13.99 -2.08 -16.56
C PRO A 214 -12.90 -1.52 -17.49
N GLY A 215 -12.73 -2.17 -18.64
CA GLY A 215 -11.70 -1.77 -19.63
C GLY A 215 -10.28 -2.28 -19.35
N MET A 216 -10.00 -2.80 -18.14
CA MET A 216 -8.69 -3.38 -17.83
C MET A 216 -8.66 -4.90 -18.08
N THR A 217 -7.49 -5.39 -18.51
CA THR A 217 -7.23 -6.83 -18.54
C THR A 217 -7.19 -7.41 -17.12
N VAL A 218 -7.49 -8.69 -16.94
CA VAL A 218 -7.43 -9.35 -15.62
C VAL A 218 -6.07 -9.17 -14.95
N ALA A 219 -4.99 -9.22 -15.72
CA ALA A 219 -3.64 -8.98 -15.21
C ALA A 219 -3.46 -7.56 -14.66
N ALA A 220 -3.96 -6.55 -15.37
CA ALA A 220 -3.93 -5.16 -14.95
C ALA A 220 -4.79 -4.93 -13.70
N LYS A 221 -5.98 -5.53 -13.62
CA LYS A 221 -6.84 -5.50 -12.44
C LYS A 221 -6.14 -6.04 -11.19
N ILE A 222 -5.50 -7.21 -11.29
CA ILE A 222 -4.76 -7.83 -10.20
C ILE A 222 -3.57 -6.96 -9.78
N HIS A 223 -2.84 -6.41 -10.75
CA HIS A 223 -1.73 -5.49 -10.49
C HIS A 223 -2.19 -4.25 -9.74
N ALA A 224 -3.25 -3.62 -10.18
CA ALA A 224 -3.81 -2.42 -9.57
C ALA A 224 -4.28 -2.66 -8.13
N ILE A 225 -5.03 -3.76 -7.88
CA ILE A 225 -5.47 -4.15 -6.53
C ILE A 225 -4.28 -4.46 -5.62
N GLY A 226 -3.27 -5.17 -6.13
CA GLY A 226 -2.10 -5.55 -5.34
C GLY A 226 -1.23 -4.37 -4.89
N ASN A 227 -1.28 -3.25 -5.60
CA ASN A 227 -0.62 -2.00 -5.21
C ASN A 227 -1.40 -1.21 -4.15
N GLY A 228 -2.71 -1.44 -4.05
CA GLY A 228 -3.56 -0.67 -3.15
C GLY A 228 -3.44 -1.07 -1.67
N VAL A 229 -3.83 -0.17 -0.79
CA VAL A 229 -3.96 -0.40 0.65
C VAL A 229 -5.26 -1.15 0.93
N PRO A 230 -5.28 -2.23 1.75
CA PRO A 230 -6.53 -2.87 2.16
C PRO A 230 -7.48 -1.87 2.83
N ILE A 231 -8.78 -2.00 2.55
CA ILE A 231 -9.79 -1.03 3.03
C ILE A 231 -9.80 -0.95 4.55
N ALA A 232 -9.74 -2.07 5.27
CA ALA A 232 -9.71 -2.07 6.74
C ALA A 232 -8.50 -1.30 7.29
N MET A 233 -7.32 -1.51 6.71
CA MET A 233 -6.10 -0.80 7.08
C MET A 233 -6.20 0.71 6.79
N GLY A 234 -6.68 1.08 5.60
CA GLY A 234 -6.87 2.49 5.22
C GLY A 234 -7.87 3.20 6.15
N ARG A 235 -8.99 2.55 6.49
CA ARG A 235 -10.00 3.09 7.40
C ARG A 235 -9.49 3.28 8.82
N ALA A 236 -8.77 2.30 9.37
CA ALA A 236 -8.20 2.41 10.70
C ALA A 236 -7.24 3.61 10.81
N VAL A 237 -6.43 3.82 9.77
CA VAL A 237 -5.51 4.97 9.69
C VAL A 237 -6.27 6.28 9.51
N ALA A 238 -7.26 6.34 8.62
CA ALA A 238 -8.08 7.54 8.40
C ALA A 238 -8.83 7.95 9.67
N LYS A 239 -9.40 6.99 10.40
CA LYS A 239 -10.02 7.21 11.72
C LYS A 239 -9.01 7.83 12.69
N ALA A 240 -7.81 7.24 12.81
CA ALA A 240 -6.76 7.75 13.70
C ALA A 240 -6.29 9.16 13.31
N VAL A 241 -6.19 9.48 12.01
CA VAL A 241 -5.91 10.85 11.55
C VAL A 241 -7.01 11.80 12.00
N ARG A 242 -8.27 11.47 11.77
CA ARG A 242 -9.41 12.31 12.18
C ARG A 242 -9.42 12.57 13.69
N GLU A 243 -9.22 11.54 14.49
CA GLU A 243 -9.17 11.65 15.95
C GLU A 243 -8.00 12.52 16.41
N SER A 244 -6.82 12.33 15.83
CA SER A 244 -5.64 13.14 16.13
C SER A 244 -5.86 14.64 15.82
N LEU A 245 -6.69 14.98 14.82
CA LEU A 245 -6.99 16.35 14.45
C LEU A 245 -8.07 17.00 15.34
N ASN A 246 -8.97 16.20 15.93
CA ASN A 246 -10.08 16.67 16.78
C ASN A 246 -9.65 16.94 18.24
N HIS A 247 -8.52 16.41 18.67
CA HIS A 247 -7.96 16.64 20.02
C HIS A 247 -7.06 17.89 20.10
N ALA A 248 -7.37 18.94 19.32
CA ALA A 248 -6.66 20.21 19.26
C ALA A 248 -7.33 21.28 20.12
#